data_e7df164df654143be7c1396bc2b3079b
#
_entry.id   e7df164df654143be7c1396bc2b3079b
#
_cell.length_a   1.000
_cell.length_b   1.000
_cell.length_c   1.000
_cell.angle_alpha   90.00
_cell.angle_beta   90.00
_cell.angle_gamma   90.00
#
_symmetry.space_group_name_H-M   'P 1'
#
loop_
_entity.id
_entity.type
_entity.pdbx_description
1 polymer ?
#
loop_
_entity_poly.entity_id
_entity_poly.type
_entity_poly.pdbx_seq_one_letter_code
_entity_poly.pdbx_strand_id
1 'polypeptide(L)'
;ELKYLSLVLLYIITKKEDVLNCQYCYFIDRPYNRISEMNNFSRETSPKNENLLSVEISCHYKDGTWNLSDQEIYERCIKSIEKDELLKKSDVVNFKILRFPSVYPIYKKNYDDNLEEVNKFLDKSKNFYSIGRQGQFYYGDIDQMARFGFDTADKIAK
;
A
#
# COMPACT_ATOMS: atom_id res chain seq x y z
N GLU A 1 14.79 -15.70 -7.96
CA GLU A 1 14.43 -14.28 -8.21
C GLU A 1 13.44 -13.82 -7.15
N LEU A 2 13.75 -12.72 -6.43
CA LEU A 2 12.85 -12.02 -5.51
C LEU A 2 11.83 -11.21 -6.30
N LYS A 3 10.56 -11.32 -5.94
CA LYS A 3 9.46 -10.61 -6.62
C LYS A 3 8.60 -9.84 -5.63
N TYR A 4 8.05 -8.73 -6.09
CA TYR A 4 7.13 -7.90 -5.33
C TYR A 4 5.76 -7.88 -5.99
N LEU A 5 4.72 -7.77 -5.18
CA LEU A 5 3.40 -7.37 -5.62
C LEU A 5 3.37 -5.84 -5.72
N SER A 6 2.76 -5.36 -6.78
CA SER A 6 2.53 -3.93 -7.03
C SER A 6 1.24 -3.46 -6.36
N LEU A 7 1.13 -2.16 -6.19
CA LEU A 7 -0.05 -1.53 -5.62
C LEU A 7 -0.47 -0.34 -6.48
N VAL A 8 -1.73 -0.30 -6.82
CA VAL A 8 -2.40 0.91 -7.31
C VAL A 8 -3.22 1.47 -6.15
N LEU A 9 -2.97 2.73 -5.82
CA LEU A 9 -3.72 3.48 -4.82
C LEU A 9 -4.65 4.47 -5.49
N LEU A 10 -5.95 4.29 -5.27
CA LEU A 10 -6.97 5.26 -5.64
C LEU A 10 -7.35 6.05 -4.38
N TYR A 11 -7.01 7.33 -4.37
CA TYR A 11 -7.51 8.28 -3.39
C TYR A 11 -8.82 8.89 -3.88
N ILE A 12 -9.85 8.86 -3.04
CA ILE A 12 -11.14 9.49 -3.30
C ILE A 12 -11.37 10.59 -2.26
N ILE A 13 -11.55 11.81 -2.72
CA ILE A 13 -11.97 12.95 -1.90
C ILE A 13 -13.48 13.03 -1.98
N THR A 14 -14.17 13.01 -0.85
CA THR A 14 -15.63 13.03 -0.77
C THR A 14 -16.12 14.03 0.26
N LYS A 15 -17.37 14.49 0.10
CA LYS A 15 -18.09 15.30 1.10
C LYS A 15 -18.83 14.44 2.13
N LYS A 16 -18.95 13.13 1.88
CA LYS A 16 -19.59 12.21 2.82
C LYS A 16 -18.64 11.95 3.99
N GLU A 17 -19.09 12.31 5.18
CA GLU A 17 -18.46 11.93 6.43
C GLU A 17 -18.86 10.49 6.81
N ASP A 18 -17.99 9.80 7.55
CA ASP A 18 -18.26 8.48 8.12
C ASP A 18 -18.72 7.44 7.05
N VAL A 19 -17.87 7.21 6.05
CA VAL A 19 -18.10 6.21 4.98
C VAL A 19 -17.96 4.79 5.55
N LEU A 20 -16.96 4.59 6.41
CA LEU A 20 -16.72 3.35 7.14
C LEU A 20 -16.97 3.57 8.64
N ASN A 21 -17.34 2.50 9.35
CA ASN A 21 -17.42 2.50 10.82
C ASN A 21 -16.11 2.09 11.52
N CYS A 22 -15.00 2.08 10.78
CA CYS A 22 -13.67 1.66 11.22
C CYS A 22 -12.60 2.37 10.40
N GLN A 23 -11.34 2.28 10.82
CA GLN A 23 -10.22 2.90 10.12
C GLN A 23 -10.01 2.31 8.72
N TYR A 24 -10.22 1.01 8.57
CA TYR A 24 -10.14 0.32 7.28
C TYR A 24 -10.92 -1.00 7.29
N CYS A 25 -11.34 -1.42 6.09
CA CYS A 25 -11.96 -2.71 5.84
C CYS A 25 -11.27 -3.44 4.69
N TYR A 26 -11.13 -4.76 4.82
CA TYR A 26 -10.74 -5.63 3.72
C TYR A 26 -11.97 -6.14 2.98
N PHE A 27 -11.83 -6.29 1.66
CA PHE A 27 -12.90 -6.73 0.77
C PHE A 27 -12.47 -7.95 -0.02
N ILE A 28 -13.38 -8.92 -0.15
CA ILE A 28 -13.22 -10.12 -0.98
C ILE A 28 -14.14 -9.96 -2.19
N ASP A 29 -13.68 -10.43 -3.36
CA ASP A 29 -14.46 -10.40 -4.62
C ASP A 29 -14.85 -8.97 -5.06
N ARG A 30 -13.97 -8.01 -4.82
CA ARG A 30 -14.07 -6.62 -5.28
C ARG A 30 -12.86 -6.26 -6.14
N PRO A 31 -12.96 -5.20 -6.98
CA PRO A 31 -11.82 -4.71 -7.77
C PRO A 31 -10.71 -4.07 -6.91
N TYR A 32 -10.85 -4.08 -5.60
CA TYR A 32 -9.91 -3.58 -4.60
C TYR A 32 -9.82 -4.55 -3.41
N ASN A 33 -8.73 -4.45 -2.65
CA ASN A 33 -8.49 -5.32 -1.50
C ASN A 33 -8.85 -4.67 -0.17
N ARG A 34 -8.62 -3.35 -0.04
CA ARG A 34 -8.83 -2.60 1.19
C ARG A 34 -9.30 -1.19 0.88
N ILE A 35 -10.19 -0.68 1.71
CA ILE A 35 -10.52 0.75 1.80
C ILE A 35 -10.17 1.22 3.20
N SER A 36 -9.40 2.30 3.27
CA SER A 36 -9.08 3.00 4.52
C SER A 36 -9.73 4.38 4.48
N GLU A 37 -10.36 4.76 5.58
CA GLU A 37 -10.90 6.12 5.78
C GLU A 37 -9.95 6.91 6.67
N MET A 38 -9.27 7.91 6.08
CA MET A 38 -8.21 8.64 6.78
C MET A 38 -8.73 9.42 7.97
N ASN A 39 -9.93 9.97 7.89
CA ASN A 39 -10.57 10.73 8.98
C ASN A 39 -10.85 9.87 10.21
N ASN A 40 -10.96 8.55 10.08
CA ASN A 40 -11.13 7.61 11.21
C ASN A 40 -9.81 7.32 11.96
N PHE A 41 -8.66 7.68 11.38
CA PHE A 41 -7.37 7.70 12.09
C PHE A 41 -7.18 9.04 12.82
N SER A 42 -7.44 10.16 12.12
CA SER A 42 -7.40 11.50 12.68
C SER A 42 -8.25 12.45 11.84
N ARG A 43 -9.08 13.25 12.50
CA ARG A 43 -9.91 14.28 11.82
C ARG A 43 -9.07 15.41 11.21
N GLU A 44 -7.78 15.48 11.51
CA GLU A 44 -6.84 16.45 10.97
C GLU A 44 -6.23 16.02 9.62
N THR A 45 -6.55 14.83 9.14
CA THR A 45 -5.99 14.29 7.87
C THR A 45 -6.63 14.88 6.62
N SER A 46 -7.79 15.55 6.76
CA SER A 46 -8.52 16.18 5.65
C SER A 46 -8.99 17.58 6.03
N PRO A 47 -9.24 18.48 5.06
CA PRO A 47 -9.90 19.75 5.30
C PRO A 47 -11.30 19.56 5.91
N LYS A 48 -11.81 20.60 6.57
CA LYS A 48 -13.19 20.58 7.09
C LYS A 48 -14.19 20.32 5.95
N ASN A 49 -15.17 19.47 6.22
CA ASN A 49 -16.22 19.05 5.29
C ASN A 49 -15.72 18.21 4.10
N GLU A 50 -14.50 17.68 4.20
CA GLU A 50 -13.96 16.68 3.27
C GLU A 50 -13.50 15.45 4.01
N ASN A 51 -13.51 14.34 3.31
CA ASN A 51 -13.04 13.07 3.80
C ASN A 51 -12.19 12.39 2.72
N LEU A 52 -11.15 11.67 3.13
CA LEU A 52 -10.22 10.99 2.24
C LEU A 52 -10.32 9.49 2.43
N LEU A 53 -10.70 8.81 1.35
CA LEU A 53 -10.61 7.36 1.26
C LEU A 53 -9.35 6.96 0.49
N SER A 54 -8.64 5.96 0.99
CA SER A 54 -7.54 5.28 0.30
C SER A 54 -8.00 3.88 -0.09
N VAL A 55 -8.15 3.65 -1.39
CA VAL A 55 -8.60 2.37 -1.97
C VAL A 55 -7.39 1.66 -2.55
N GLU A 56 -7.06 0.49 -2.02
CA GLU A 56 -5.88 -0.29 -2.38
C GLU A 56 -6.23 -1.41 -3.36
N ILE A 57 -5.50 -1.46 -4.46
CA ILE A 57 -5.67 -2.45 -5.52
C ILE A 57 -4.33 -3.15 -5.73
N SER A 58 -4.20 -4.36 -5.20
CA SER A 58 -3.03 -5.19 -5.41
C SER A 58 -3.04 -5.79 -6.82
N CYS A 59 -1.92 -5.73 -7.52
CA CYS A 59 -1.77 -6.25 -8.86
C CYS A 59 -0.32 -6.65 -9.13
N HIS A 60 -0.06 -7.31 -10.26
CA HIS A 60 1.31 -7.50 -10.72
C HIS A 60 1.76 -6.33 -11.58
N TYR A 61 3.06 -6.01 -11.51
CA TYR A 61 3.64 -4.97 -12.35
C TYR A 61 3.41 -5.25 -13.83
N LYS A 62 2.81 -4.27 -14.53
CA LYS A 62 2.45 -4.35 -15.95
C LYS A 62 1.39 -5.41 -16.30
N ASP A 63 0.62 -5.91 -15.36
CA ASP A 63 -0.56 -6.74 -15.66
C ASP A 63 -1.72 -5.91 -16.22
N GLY A 64 -2.85 -6.56 -16.50
CA GLY A 64 -4.03 -5.91 -17.03
C GLY A 64 -4.61 -4.83 -16.12
N THR A 65 -4.53 -5.01 -14.78
CA THR A 65 -5.00 -4.02 -13.80
C THR A 65 -4.06 -2.82 -13.73
N TRP A 66 -2.74 -3.08 -13.69
CA TRP A 66 -1.73 -2.03 -13.69
C TRP A 66 -1.83 -1.08 -14.88
N ASN A 67 -2.14 -1.62 -16.05
CA ASN A 67 -2.17 -0.90 -17.32
C ASN A 67 -3.49 -0.16 -17.61
N LEU A 68 -4.50 -0.30 -16.76
CA LEU A 68 -5.73 0.48 -16.89
C LEU A 68 -5.43 1.98 -16.74
N SER A 69 -6.19 2.81 -17.47
CA SER A 69 -6.18 4.24 -17.25
C SER A 69 -6.73 4.60 -15.87
N ASP A 70 -6.39 5.78 -15.37
CA ASP A 70 -6.87 6.28 -14.07
C ASP A 70 -8.40 6.33 -14.03
N GLN A 71 -9.02 6.73 -15.14
CA GLN A 71 -10.48 6.77 -15.24
C GLN A 71 -11.10 5.37 -15.17
N GLU A 72 -10.53 4.37 -15.84
CA GLU A 72 -11.05 2.99 -15.81
C GLU A 72 -10.93 2.38 -14.40
N ILE A 73 -9.82 2.64 -13.68
CA ILE A 73 -9.65 2.20 -12.29
C ILE A 73 -10.71 2.86 -11.41
N TYR A 74 -10.86 4.18 -11.53
CA TYR A 74 -11.87 4.92 -10.77
C TYR A 74 -13.29 4.39 -11.02
N GLU A 75 -13.69 4.24 -12.29
CA GLU A 75 -15.05 3.78 -12.62
C GLU A 75 -15.33 2.35 -12.12
N ARG A 76 -14.35 1.46 -12.19
CA ARG A 76 -14.49 0.10 -11.65
C ARG A 76 -14.66 0.10 -10.13
N CYS A 77 -13.86 0.88 -9.43
CA CYS A 77 -13.91 0.95 -7.98
C CYS A 77 -15.19 1.63 -7.49
N ILE A 78 -15.52 2.81 -8.03
CA ILE A 78 -16.69 3.56 -7.57
C ILE A 78 -18.00 2.81 -7.80
N LYS A 79 -18.13 2.11 -8.93
CA LYS A 79 -19.30 1.25 -9.21
C LYS A 79 -19.46 0.15 -8.16
N SER A 80 -18.36 -0.43 -7.69
CA SER A 80 -18.38 -1.46 -6.65
C SER A 80 -18.71 -0.85 -5.28
N ILE A 81 -18.13 0.30 -4.96
CA ILE A 81 -18.35 1.05 -3.72
C ILE A 81 -19.83 1.49 -3.62
N GLU A 82 -20.43 1.95 -4.72
CA GLU A 82 -21.86 2.29 -4.78
C GLU A 82 -22.76 1.06 -4.58
N LYS A 83 -22.39 -0.07 -5.19
CA LYS A 83 -23.13 -1.34 -5.01
C LYS A 83 -23.12 -1.81 -3.56
N ASP A 84 -22.03 -1.56 -2.84
CA ASP A 84 -21.90 -1.89 -1.42
C ASP A 84 -22.52 -0.81 -0.51
N GLU A 85 -23.19 0.21 -1.09
CA GLU A 85 -23.86 1.33 -0.42
C GLU A 85 -22.95 2.20 0.47
N LEU A 86 -21.64 2.12 0.25
CA LEU A 86 -20.66 2.85 1.05
C LEU A 86 -20.58 4.33 0.66
N LEU A 87 -20.52 4.63 -0.63
CA LEU A 87 -20.38 6.00 -1.15
C LEU A 87 -21.08 6.12 -2.50
N LYS A 88 -21.81 7.22 -2.72
CA LYS A 88 -22.37 7.53 -4.04
C LYS A 88 -21.36 8.29 -4.87
N LYS A 89 -21.32 8.03 -6.18
CA LYS A 89 -20.48 8.77 -7.13
C LYS A 89 -20.74 10.28 -7.08
N SER A 90 -21.96 10.69 -6.80
CA SER A 90 -22.35 12.12 -6.64
C SER A 90 -21.67 12.83 -5.46
N ASP A 91 -21.23 12.07 -4.45
CA ASP A 91 -20.59 12.62 -3.26
C ASP A 91 -19.07 12.77 -3.44
N VAL A 92 -18.52 12.27 -4.55
CA VAL A 92 -17.09 12.36 -4.87
C VAL A 92 -16.79 13.77 -5.39
N VAL A 93 -15.82 14.42 -4.77
CA VAL A 93 -15.31 15.74 -5.17
C VAL A 93 -14.21 15.60 -6.21
N ASN A 94 -13.27 14.67 -5.95
CA ASN A 94 -12.12 14.44 -6.83
C ASN A 94 -11.52 13.06 -6.53
N PHE A 95 -10.65 12.60 -7.43
CA PHE A 95 -9.85 11.40 -7.19
C PHE A 95 -8.42 11.55 -7.73
N LYS A 96 -7.51 10.75 -7.21
CA LYS A 96 -6.12 10.67 -7.66
C LYS A 96 -5.63 9.23 -7.59
N ILE A 97 -4.84 8.83 -8.59
CA ILE A 97 -4.23 7.49 -8.62
C ILE A 97 -2.72 7.60 -8.53
N LEU A 98 -2.14 6.76 -7.68
CA LEU A 98 -0.71 6.53 -7.59
C LEU A 98 -0.42 5.05 -7.86
N ARG A 99 0.73 4.77 -8.46
CA ARG A 99 1.17 3.41 -8.78
C ARG A 99 2.55 3.15 -8.18
N PHE A 100 2.65 2.03 -7.47
CA PHE A 100 3.87 1.58 -6.82
C PHE A 100 4.25 0.20 -7.32
N PRO A 101 5.34 0.06 -8.08
CA PRO A 101 5.68 -1.19 -8.76
C PRO A 101 6.16 -2.31 -7.83
N SER A 102 6.59 -1.98 -6.61
CA SER A 102 7.18 -2.94 -5.67
C SER A 102 6.82 -2.56 -4.25
N VAL A 103 5.76 -3.18 -3.69
CA VAL A 103 5.26 -2.85 -2.34
C VAL A 103 5.33 -4.03 -1.39
N TYR A 104 4.80 -5.17 -1.78
CA TYR A 104 4.71 -6.34 -0.93
C TYR A 104 5.61 -7.46 -1.42
N PRO A 105 6.54 -7.97 -0.59
CA PRO A 105 7.33 -9.16 -0.94
C PRO A 105 6.42 -10.34 -1.25
N ILE A 106 6.72 -11.07 -2.32
CA ILE A 106 6.04 -12.32 -2.64
C ILE A 106 6.91 -13.48 -2.15
N TYR A 107 6.53 -14.09 -1.05
CA TYR A 107 7.23 -15.23 -0.46
C TYR A 107 6.92 -16.51 -1.24
N LYS A 108 7.75 -16.78 -2.27
CA LYS A 108 7.70 -18.04 -3.00
C LYS A 108 8.45 -19.12 -2.22
N LYS A 109 8.18 -20.39 -2.54
CA LYS A 109 9.00 -21.49 -2.04
C LYS A 109 10.47 -21.22 -2.41
N ASN A 110 11.38 -21.36 -1.46
CA ASN A 110 12.82 -21.10 -1.59
C ASN A 110 13.19 -19.62 -1.83
N TYR A 111 12.36 -18.65 -1.40
CA TYR A 111 12.74 -17.23 -1.47
C TYR A 111 13.93 -16.93 -0.57
N ASP A 112 14.07 -17.66 0.55
CA ASP A 112 15.16 -17.50 1.52
C ASP A 112 16.53 -17.71 0.88
N ASP A 113 16.68 -18.72 0.02
CA ASP A 113 17.94 -18.99 -0.70
C ASP A 113 18.34 -17.81 -1.60
N ASN A 114 17.35 -17.24 -2.31
CA ASN A 114 17.59 -16.08 -3.16
C ASN A 114 17.92 -14.81 -2.33
N LEU A 115 17.29 -14.65 -1.19
CA LEU A 115 17.54 -13.53 -0.29
C LEU A 115 18.94 -13.62 0.33
N GLU A 116 19.35 -14.84 0.74
CA GLU A 116 20.68 -15.09 1.27
C GLU A 116 21.77 -14.78 0.24
N GLU A 117 21.57 -15.15 -1.03
CA GLU A 117 22.50 -14.84 -2.12
C GLU A 117 22.67 -13.33 -2.29
N VAL A 118 21.56 -12.57 -2.27
CA VAL A 118 21.59 -11.11 -2.34
C VAL A 118 22.31 -10.52 -1.14
N ASN A 119 22.01 -10.97 0.08
CA ASN A 119 22.64 -10.49 1.30
C ASN A 119 24.16 -10.75 1.29
N LYS A 120 24.60 -11.94 0.91
CA LYS A 120 26.04 -12.28 0.73
C LYS A 120 26.74 -11.36 -0.26
N PHE A 121 26.04 -10.88 -1.28
CA PHE A 121 26.60 -9.89 -2.21
C PHE A 121 26.70 -8.51 -1.57
N LEU A 122 25.67 -8.04 -0.89
CA LEU A 122 25.61 -6.74 -0.23
C LEU A 122 26.60 -6.62 0.93
N ASP A 123 26.81 -7.69 1.69
CA ASP A 123 27.74 -7.76 2.83
C ASP A 123 29.21 -7.57 2.44
N LYS A 124 29.56 -7.65 1.14
CA LYS A 124 30.89 -7.29 0.65
C LYS A 124 31.18 -5.81 0.72
N SER A 125 30.16 -4.97 0.87
CA SER A 125 30.25 -3.52 0.94
C SER A 125 30.31 -3.07 2.40
N LYS A 126 31.49 -2.56 2.84
CA LYS A 126 31.73 -2.22 4.26
C LYS A 126 30.81 -1.16 4.86
N ASN A 127 30.33 -0.22 4.05
CA ASN A 127 29.54 0.94 4.50
C ASN A 127 28.14 0.96 3.86
N PHE A 128 27.59 -0.19 3.58
CA PHE A 128 26.25 -0.34 3.01
C PHE A 128 25.37 -1.19 3.93
N TYR A 129 24.22 -0.65 4.29
CA TYR A 129 23.25 -1.31 5.16
C TYR A 129 21.88 -1.34 4.48
N SER A 130 21.44 -2.52 4.07
CA SER A 130 20.11 -2.72 3.51
C SER A 130 19.13 -2.98 4.65
N ILE A 131 18.23 -2.02 4.93
CA ILE A 131 17.31 -2.09 6.05
C ILE A 131 15.87 -1.75 5.64
N GLY A 132 14.94 -2.08 6.53
CA GLY A 132 13.53 -1.79 6.34
C GLY A 132 12.83 -2.78 5.42
N ARG A 133 11.55 -2.53 5.16
CA ARG A 133 10.64 -3.43 4.44
C ARG A 133 11.14 -3.81 3.05
N GLN A 134 11.61 -2.83 2.29
CA GLN A 134 12.11 -3.04 0.93
C GLN A 134 13.53 -3.62 0.94
N GLY A 135 14.40 -3.07 1.78
CA GLY A 135 15.81 -3.45 1.81
C GLY A 135 16.05 -4.88 2.33
N GLN A 136 15.18 -5.39 3.18
CA GLN A 136 15.29 -6.75 3.73
C GLN A 136 14.28 -7.74 3.15
N PHE A 137 13.55 -7.35 2.11
CA PHE A 137 12.49 -8.19 1.56
C PHE A 137 11.53 -8.72 2.63
N TYR A 138 11.16 -7.84 3.58
CA TYR A 138 10.44 -8.23 4.78
C TYR A 138 9.06 -7.54 4.87
N TYR A 139 8.01 -8.34 5.04
CA TYR A 139 6.66 -7.82 5.28
C TYR A 139 6.44 -7.65 6.78
N GLY A 140 6.69 -6.45 7.27
CA GLY A 140 6.56 -6.12 8.68
C GLY A 140 5.87 -4.79 8.92
N ASP A 141 5.51 -4.54 10.17
CA ASP A 141 4.84 -3.34 10.64
C ASP A 141 5.84 -2.22 11.00
N ILE A 142 5.33 -1.02 11.27
CA ILE A 142 6.14 0.19 11.51
C ILE A 142 7.11 0.02 12.68
N ASP A 143 6.67 -0.61 13.77
CA ASP A 143 7.49 -0.89 14.95
C ASP A 143 8.68 -1.78 14.63
N GLN A 144 8.49 -2.82 13.80
CA GLN A 144 9.56 -3.69 13.33
C GLN A 144 10.54 -2.94 12.43
N MET A 145 10.03 -2.04 11.56
CA MET A 145 10.89 -1.20 10.72
C MET A 145 11.72 -0.21 11.55
N ALA A 146 11.13 0.38 12.58
CA ALA A 146 11.84 1.22 13.53
C ALA A 146 12.94 0.44 14.26
N ARG A 147 12.66 -0.80 14.68
CA ARG A 147 13.65 -1.68 15.32
C ARG A 147 14.84 -1.94 14.41
N PHE A 148 14.63 -2.24 13.13
CA PHE A 148 15.75 -2.39 12.17
C PHE A 148 16.62 -1.14 12.09
N GLY A 149 16.02 0.05 12.18
CA GLY A 149 16.75 1.32 12.23
C GLY A 149 17.65 1.41 13.46
N PHE A 150 17.11 1.16 14.65
CA PHE A 150 17.86 1.19 15.91
C PHE A 150 18.99 0.15 15.94
N ASP A 151 18.71 -1.11 15.57
CA ASP A 151 19.71 -2.18 15.57
C ASP A 151 20.86 -1.88 14.58
N THR A 152 20.56 -1.19 13.48
CA THR A 152 21.58 -0.78 12.52
C THR A 152 22.40 0.39 13.04
N ALA A 153 21.77 1.39 13.66
CA ALA A 153 22.47 2.51 14.29
C ALA A 153 23.45 2.02 15.38
N ASP A 154 23.04 1.08 16.22
CA ASP A 154 23.89 0.46 17.23
C ASP A 154 25.09 -0.30 16.66
N LYS A 155 24.93 -0.90 15.48
CA LYS A 155 26.05 -1.56 14.74
C LYS A 155 27.06 -0.56 14.19
N ILE A 156 26.58 0.60 13.73
CA ILE A 156 27.44 1.66 13.13
C ILE A 156 28.20 2.41 14.22
N ALA A 157 27.59 2.57 15.39
CA ALA A 157 28.20 3.29 16.53
C ALA A 157 29.30 2.53 17.26
N LYS A 158 29.45 1.24 17.00
CA LYS A 158 30.53 0.39 17.57
C LYS A 158 31.76 0.37 16.67
#